data_ce9513a2b5491e7d572c639f7e64b839
#
_entry.id   ce9513a2b5491e7d572c639f7e64b839
#
_cell.length_a   1.000
_cell.length_b   1.000
_cell.length_c   1.000
_cell.angle_alpha   90.00
_cell.angle_beta   90.00
_cell.angle_gamma   90.00
#
_symmetry.space_group_name_H-M   'P 1'
#
loop_
_entity.id
_entity.type
_entity.pdbx_description
1 polymer ?
#
loop_
_entity_poly.entity_id
_entity_poly.type
_entity_poly.pdbx_seq_one_letter_code
_entity_poly.pdbx_strand_id
1 'polypeptide(L)'
;MRFVTTPKATVLTGLSTVTLREWTSRRALIPADKPPRSKGSPASFTWQTILLLRVAATLRNRFHLELQPHRTLFASLKAGLRRTSFIALWDKTLALQGGDRWSLVEAAETLPLIDDAILIVLQPHLEALSVEFALPLPRVPAGQLELFPARPVDSTTSPLVGPSARKGNPDTVLLARGRSA
;
A
#
# COMPACT_ATOMS: atom_id res chain seq x y z
N MET A 1 9.46 20.08 -13.48
CA MET A 1 8.19 19.43 -13.17
C MET A 1 7.49 19.10 -14.48
N ARG A 2 7.16 17.83 -14.72
CA ARG A 2 6.56 17.37 -15.97
C ARG A 2 5.03 17.50 -15.91
N PHE A 3 4.41 17.91 -17.02
CA PHE A 3 2.96 18.05 -17.15
C PHE A 3 2.44 17.16 -18.26
N VAL A 4 1.24 16.68 -18.09
CA VAL A 4 0.48 15.99 -19.14
C VAL A 4 -0.73 16.83 -19.55
N THR A 5 -1.13 16.72 -20.81
CA THR A 5 -2.29 17.43 -21.36
C THR A 5 -3.59 16.64 -21.20
N THR A 6 -4.72 17.27 -21.46
CA THR A 6 -6.06 16.65 -21.35
C THR A 6 -6.18 15.27 -22.04
N PRO A 7 -5.74 15.06 -23.30
CA PRO A 7 -5.85 13.73 -23.93
C PRO A 7 -5.09 12.65 -23.17
N LYS A 8 -3.90 12.97 -22.67
CA LYS A 8 -3.11 12.02 -21.90
C LYS A 8 -3.69 11.77 -20.51
N ALA A 9 -4.24 12.81 -19.89
CA ALA A 9 -4.92 12.71 -18.60
C ALA A 9 -6.15 11.78 -18.67
N THR A 10 -6.91 11.79 -19.77
CA THR A 10 -8.05 10.86 -19.95
C THR A 10 -7.59 9.40 -20.01
N VAL A 11 -6.50 9.12 -20.71
CA VAL A 11 -5.92 7.76 -20.78
C VAL A 11 -5.46 7.30 -19.39
N LEU A 12 -4.72 8.15 -18.68
CA LEU A 12 -4.18 7.81 -17.35
C LEU A 12 -5.23 7.63 -16.27
N THR A 13 -6.33 8.37 -16.34
CA THR A 13 -7.39 8.36 -15.33
C THR A 13 -8.53 7.41 -15.66
N GLY A 14 -8.66 6.99 -16.91
CA GLY A 14 -9.83 6.24 -17.42
C GLY A 14 -11.10 7.09 -17.48
N LEU A 15 -11.00 8.42 -17.32
CA LEU A 15 -12.14 9.33 -17.37
C LEU A 15 -12.40 9.79 -18.82
N SER A 16 -13.67 9.98 -19.15
CA SER A 16 -14.03 10.66 -20.41
C SER A 16 -13.57 12.12 -20.39
N THR A 17 -13.32 12.69 -21.56
CA THR A 17 -12.96 14.13 -21.67
C THR A 17 -14.01 15.03 -21.04
N VAL A 18 -15.29 14.64 -21.16
CA VAL A 18 -16.41 15.40 -20.57
C VAL A 18 -16.34 15.38 -19.06
N THR A 19 -16.19 14.18 -18.46
CA THR A 19 -16.08 14.02 -17.01
C THR A 19 -14.84 14.73 -16.46
N LEU A 20 -13.69 14.60 -17.16
CA LEU A 20 -12.47 15.29 -16.76
C LEU A 20 -12.65 16.80 -16.73
N ARG A 21 -13.25 17.39 -17.77
CA ARG A 21 -13.56 18.84 -17.81
C ARG A 21 -14.55 19.24 -16.72
N GLU A 22 -15.56 18.42 -16.49
CA GLU A 22 -16.53 18.66 -15.43
C GLU A 22 -15.83 18.79 -14.06
N TRP A 23 -14.99 17.84 -13.73
CA TRP A 23 -14.30 17.80 -12.44
C TRP A 23 -13.20 18.85 -12.28
N THR A 24 -12.50 19.18 -13.37
CA THR A 24 -11.33 20.07 -13.30
C THR A 24 -11.65 21.53 -13.57
N SER A 25 -12.75 21.85 -14.26
CA SER A 25 -13.11 23.20 -14.64
C SER A 25 -14.49 23.61 -14.14
N ARG A 26 -15.58 22.91 -14.56
CA ARG A 26 -16.94 23.36 -14.24
C ARG A 26 -17.28 23.27 -12.77
N ARG A 27 -17.06 22.11 -12.16
CA ARG A 27 -17.31 21.89 -10.72
C ARG A 27 -16.10 22.20 -9.87
N ALA A 28 -14.92 22.31 -10.48
CA ALA A 28 -13.65 22.58 -9.83
C ALA A 28 -13.41 21.69 -8.58
N LEU A 29 -13.81 20.42 -8.68
CA LEU A 29 -13.59 19.41 -7.65
C LEU A 29 -12.08 19.18 -7.42
N ILE A 30 -11.35 18.97 -8.53
CA ILE A 30 -9.90 18.83 -8.57
C ILE A 30 -9.36 19.74 -9.69
N PRO A 31 -9.11 21.02 -9.41
CA PRO A 31 -8.71 21.97 -10.45
C PRO A 31 -7.41 21.57 -11.15
N ALA A 32 -7.34 21.80 -12.48
CA ALA A 32 -6.12 21.62 -13.26
C ALA A 32 -5.00 22.50 -12.72
N ASP A 33 -3.73 22.05 -12.85
CA ASP A 33 -2.58 22.84 -12.38
C ASP A 33 -2.31 24.05 -13.27
N LYS A 34 -2.55 23.89 -14.58
CA LYS A 34 -2.58 25.00 -15.54
C LYS A 34 -3.90 24.93 -16.31
N PRO A 35 -4.83 25.85 -16.05
CA PRO A 35 -6.07 25.91 -16.81
C PRO A 35 -5.80 26.30 -18.28
N PRO A 36 -6.72 25.99 -19.19
CA PRO A 36 -6.60 26.41 -20.58
C PRO A 36 -6.55 27.95 -20.67
N ARG A 37 -5.60 28.46 -21.46
CA ARG A 37 -5.41 29.91 -21.62
C ARG A 37 -6.40 30.53 -22.63
N SER A 38 -6.82 29.74 -23.62
CA SER A 38 -7.73 30.16 -24.68
C SER A 38 -8.62 29.00 -25.14
N LYS A 39 -9.64 29.32 -25.95
CA LYS A 39 -10.48 28.31 -26.58
C LYS A 39 -9.61 27.40 -27.47
N GLY A 40 -9.59 26.10 -27.16
CA GLY A 40 -8.75 25.12 -27.85
C GLY A 40 -7.41 24.78 -27.19
N SER A 41 -6.90 25.60 -26.25
CA SER A 41 -5.69 25.20 -25.51
C SER A 41 -5.99 24.11 -24.50
N PRO A 42 -5.13 23.08 -24.39
CA PRO A 42 -5.34 22.00 -23.41
C PRO A 42 -4.98 22.47 -22.00
N ALA A 43 -5.73 21.98 -21.02
CA ALA A 43 -5.31 22.05 -19.63
C ALA A 43 -4.09 21.15 -19.40
N SER A 44 -3.29 21.47 -18.38
CA SER A 44 -2.13 20.68 -18.01
C SER A 44 -2.20 20.26 -16.54
N PHE A 45 -1.71 19.04 -16.28
CA PHE A 45 -1.83 18.34 -15.02
C PHE A 45 -0.48 17.81 -14.56
N THR A 46 -0.20 17.91 -13.29
CA THR A 46 0.93 17.26 -12.64
C THR A 46 0.57 15.81 -12.27
N TRP A 47 1.56 15.00 -11.89
CA TRP A 47 1.33 13.64 -11.45
C TRP A 47 0.44 13.60 -10.18
N GLN A 48 0.58 14.56 -9.25
CA GLN A 48 -0.25 14.66 -8.06
C GLN A 48 -1.73 14.85 -8.41
N THR A 49 -1.99 15.74 -9.36
CA THR A 49 -3.38 15.98 -9.81
C THR A 49 -3.95 14.77 -10.55
N ILE A 50 -3.14 14.07 -11.36
CA ILE A 50 -3.58 12.83 -12.01
C ILE A 50 -3.83 11.74 -10.96
N LEU A 51 -2.96 11.60 -9.94
CA LEU A 51 -3.19 10.65 -8.84
C LEU A 51 -4.54 10.91 -8.16
N LEU A 52 -4.82 12.15 -7.81
CA LEU A 52 -6.11 12.53 -7.21
C LEU A 52 -7.30 12.21 -8.10
N LEU A 53 -7.21 12.47 -9.40
CA LEU A 53 -8.26 12.13 -10.37
C LEU A 53 -8.47 10.62 -10.45
N ARG A 54 -7.40 9.81 -10.36
CA ARG A 54 -7.51 8.34 -10.30
C ARG A 54 -8.18 7.87 -9.01
N VAL A 55 -7.80 8.45 -7.87
CA VAL A 55 -8.46 8.18 -6.57
C VAL A 55 -9.94 8.55 -6.64
N ALA A 56 -10.27 9.73 -7.14
CA ALA A 56 -11.65 10.17 -7.33
C ALA A 56 -12.44 9.24 -8.26
N ALA A 57 -11.83 8.79 -9.36
CA ALA A 57 -12.44 7.82 -10.27
C ALA A 57 -12.71 6.48 -9.57
N THR A 58 -11.78 6.01 -8.73
CA THR A 58 -11.94 4.79 -7.93
C THR A 58 -13.10 4.93 -6.94
N LEU A 59 -13.16 6.04 -6.20
CA LEU A 59 -14.24 6.32 -5.25
C LEU A 59 -15.61 6.34 -5.92
N ARG A 60 -15.71 6.99 -7.08
CA ARG A 60 -16.97 7.04 -7.84
C ARG A 60 -17.36 5.68 -8.42
N ASN A 61 -16.41 4.98 -9.06
CA ASN A 61 -16.73 3.80 -9.87
C ASN A 61 -16.86 2.52 -9.02
N ARG A 62 -16.06 2.40 -7.95
CA ARG A 62 -16.06 1.20 -7.08
C ARG A 62 -16.92 1.35 -5.84
N PHE A 63 -16.95 2.56 -5.27
CA PHE A 63 -17.66 2.82 -4.01
C PHE A 63 -18.94 3.61 -4.23
N HIS A 64 -19.24 4.01 -5.47
CA HIS A 64 -20.44 4.78 -5.86
C HIS A 64 -20.62 6.08 -5.04
N LEU A 65 -19.49 6.67 -4.59
CA LEU A 65 -19.54 7.90 -3.80
C LEU A 65 -19.85 9.11 -4.68
N GLU A 66 -20.72 9.96 -4.19
CA GLU A 66 -20.90 11.29 -4.73
C GLU A 66 -19.73 12.18 -4.27
N LEU A 67 -18.95 12.70 -5.24
CA LEU A 67 -17.69 13.38 -4.93
C LEU A 67 -17.85 14.85 -4.57
N GLN A 68 -18.93 15.47 -4.98
CA GLN A 68 -19.11 16.91 -4.82
C GLN A 68 -19.15 17.37 -3.35
N PRO A 69 -19.80 16.66 -2.42
CA PRO A 69 -19.75 16.98 -0.99
C PRO A 69 -18.33 16.94 -0.40
N HIS A 70 -17.41 16.15 -1.01
CA HIS A 70 -16.05 15.94 -0.51
C HIS A 70 -15.00 16.86 -1.16
N ARG A 71 -15.41 18.04 -1.65
CA ARG A 71 -14.50 18.99 -2.30
C ARG A 71 -13.36 19.45 -1.39
N THR A 72 -13.64 19.66 -0.12
CA THR A 72 -12.65 20.04 0.90
C THR A 72 -11.63 18.94 1.15
N LEU A 73 -12.04 17.67 1.17
CA LEU A 73 -11.15 16.50 1.22
C LEU A 73 -10.16 16.52 0.04
N PHE A 74 -10.64 16.70 -1.19
CA PHE A 74 -9.77 16.73 -2.37
C PHE A 74 -8.80 17.92 -2.36
N ALA A 75 -9.23 19.07 -1.87
CA ALA A 75 -8.36 20.23 -1.70
C ALA A 75 -7.25 19.98 -0.68
N SER A 76 -7.59 19.37 0.47
CA SER A 76 -6.67 18.97 1.52
C SER A 76 -5.68 17.91 1.02
N LEU A 77 -6.15 16.86 0.34
CA LEU A 77 -5.33 15.85 -0.30
C LEU A 77 -4.35 16.45 -1.31
N LYS A 78 -4.81 17.37 -2.17
CA LYS A 78 -3.95 18.06 -3.12
C LYS A 78 -2.85 18.84 -2.43
N ALA A 79 -3.14 19.52 -1.34
CA ALA A 79 -2.16 20.26 -0.54
C ALA A 79 -1.14 19.33 0.12
N GLY A 80 -1.58 18.19 0.66
CA GLY A 80 -0.73 17.16 1.25
C GLY A 80 0.21 16.52 0.22
N LEU A 81 -0.32 16.10 -0.92
CA LEU A 81 0.46 15.49 -1.99
C LEU A 81 1.52 16.43 -2.61
N ARG A 82 1.30 17.74 -2.59
CA ARG A 82 2.31 18.71 -3.04
C ARG A 82 3.56 18.73 -2.16
N ARG A 83 3.42 18.36 -0.89
CA ARG A 83 4.51 18.30 0.09
C ARG A 83 5.16 16.93 0.18
N THR A 84 4.57 15.92 -0.47
CA THR A 84 5.02 14.54 -0.41
C THR A 84 5.73 14.17 -1.70
N SER A 85 6.91 13.56 -1.60
CA SER A 85 7.62 13.06 -2.76
C SER A 85 6.94 11.82 -3.34
N PHE A 86 7.16 11.54 -4.63
CA PHE A 86 6.59 10.37 -5.28
C PHE A 86 7.02 9.06 -4.61
N ILE A 87 8.31 8.97 -4.26
CA ILE A 87 8.87 7.76 -3.60
C ILE A 87 8.29 7.57 -2.20
N ALA A 88 8.01 8.66 -1.47
CA ALA A 88 7.43 8.57 -0.12
C ALA A 88 5.98 8.09 -0.10
N LEU A 89 5.30 8.03 -1.26
CA LEU A 89 3.96 7.45 -1.40
C LEU A 89 4.00 5.96 -1.73
N TRP A 90 5.17 5.45 -2.10
CA TRP A 90 5.33 4.04 -2.42
C TRP A 90 5.06 3.20 -1.18
N ASP A 91 4.42 2.06 -1.37
CA ASP A 91 3.99 1.18 -0.28
C ASP A 91 3.03 1.82 0.75
N LYS A 92 2.44 2.97 0.40
CA LYS A 92 1.42 3.61 1.23
C LYS A 92 0.01 3.27 0.77
N THR A 93 -0.86 3.21 1.75
CA THR A 93 -2.31 3.12 1.56
C THR A 93 -2.92 4.45 2.01
N LEU A 94 -3.79 5.01 1.19
CA LEU A 94 -4.57 6.17 1.55
C LEU A 94 -5.81 5.71 2.33
N ALA A 95 -5.92 6.11 3.58
CA ALA A 95 -7.09 5.89 4.41
C ALA A 95 -7.95 7.17 4.41
N LEU A 96 -9.20 7.04 3.97
CA LEU A 96 -10.21 8.09 3.99
C LEU A 96 -11.16 7.80 5.15
N GLN A 97 -11.04 8.58 6.19
CA GLN A 97 -11.88 8.51 7.38
C GLN A 97 -13.10 9.42 7.20
N GLY A 98 -14.15 9.19 7.93
CA GLY A 98 -15.37 9.97 7.81
C GLY A 98 -15.15 11.49 7.85
N GLY A 99 -15.94 12.25 7.11
CA GLY A 99 -15.76 13.69 6.88
C GLY A 99 -14.64 13.97 5.89
N ASP A 100 -13.82 15.00 6.16
CA ASP A 100 -12.71 15.41 5.29
C ASP A 100 -11.33 14.95 5.81
N ARG A 101 -11.30 13.93 6.67
CA ARG A 101 -10.09 13.40 7.27
C ARG A 101 -9.47 12.33 6.37
N TRP A 102 -8.15 12.36 6.25
CA TRP A 102 -7.38 11.35 5.53
C TRP A 102 -6.01 11.16 6.18
N SER A 103 -5.44 10.00 5.99
CA SER A 103 -4.08 9.67 6.41
C SER A 103 -3.39 8.77 5.39
N LEU A 104 -2.06 8.79 5.39
CA LEU A 104 -1.24 7.84 4.65
C LEU A 104 -0.69 6.82 5.65
N VAL A 105 -0.88 5.57 5.34
CA VAL A 105 -0.55 4.45 6.21
C VAL A 105 0.39 3.52 5.48
N GLU A 106 1.29 2.89 6.17
CA GLU A 106 2.15 1.87 5.57
C GLU A 106 1.35 0.61 5.27
N ALA A 107 1.61 -0.01 4.12
CA ALA A 107 0.87 -1.21 3.71
C ALA A 107 1.09 -2.40 4.67
N ALA A 108 2.21 -2.41 5.41
CA ALA A 108 2.56 -3.45 6.36
C ALA A 108 2.04 -3.20 7.78
N GLU A 109 1.55 -2.00 8.08
CA GLU A 109 1.02 -1.70 9.40
C GLU A 109 -0.42 -2.20 9.51
N THR A 110 -0.65 -3.09 10.45
CA THR A 110 -2.00 -3.41 10.92
C THR A 110 -2.52 -2.16 11.63
N LEU A 111 -3.30 -1.37 10.91
CA LEU A 111 -3.87 -0.16 11.46
C LEU A 111 -4.80 -0.47 12.64
N PRO A 112 -4.57 0.11 13.80
CA PRO A 112 -5.64 0.39 14.70
C PRO A 112 -6.46 1.54 14.07
N LEU A 113 -7.31 1.22 13.09
CA LEU A 113 -8.32 2.17 12.65
C LEU A 113 -9.28 2.35 13.82
N ILE A 114 -9.16 3.49 14.47
CA ILE A 114 -10.06 3.87 15.56
C ILE A 114 -11.48 4.13 14.99
N ASP A 115 -11.53 4.51 13.71
CA ASP A 115 -12.76 4.82 12.98
C ASP A 115 -12.84 4.03 11.67
N ASP A 116 -14.03 3.85 11.14
CA ASP A 116 -14.27 3.28 9.82
C ASP A 116 -13.56 4.11 8.74
N ALA A 117 -12.88 3.44 7.79
CA ALA A 117 -12.18 4.11 6.72
C ALA A 117 -12.28 3.35 5.40
N ILE A 118 -12.24 4.09 4.29
CA ILE A 118 -12.03 3.54 2.95
C ILE A 118 -10.53 3.51 2.69
N LEU A 119 -9.99 2.32 2.44
CA LEU A 119 -8.58 2.11 2.15
C LEU A 119 -8.35 2.03 0.64
N ILE A 120 -7.45 2.86 0.13
CA ILE A 120 -7.03 2.87 -1.28
C ILE A 120 -5.53 2.60 -1.35
N VAL A 121 -5.15 1.44 -1.87
CA VAL A 121 -3.75 1.09 -2.13
C VAL A 121 -3.23 1.99 -3.24
N LEU A 122 -2.16 2.75 -2.97
CA LEU A 122 -1.63 3.73 -3.92
C LEU A 122 -0.72 3.10 -4.98
N GLN A 123 -0.08 1.98 -4.69
CA GLN A 123 0.93 1.36 -5.55
C GLN A 123 0.46 1.18 -7.02
N PRO A 124 -0.71 0.58 -7.33
CA PRO A 124 -1.14 0.41 -8.74
C PRO A 124 -1.35 1.74 -9.47
N HIS A 125 -1.71 2.79 -8.72
CA HIS A 125 -1.85 4.13 -9.28
C HIS A 125 -0.49 4.76 -9.55
N LEU A 126 0.49 4.57 -8.65
CA LEU A 126 1.84 5.11 -8.79
C LEU A 126 2.62 4.42 -9.91
N GLU A 127 2.48 3.11 -10.07
CA GLU A 127 3.06 2.35 -11.19
C GLU A 127 2.63 2.90 -12.54
N ALA A 128 1.32 3.13 -12.72
CA ALA A 128 0.80 3.72 -13.95
C ALA A 128 1.34 5.14 -14.20
N LEU A 129 1.62 5.91 -13.15
CA LEU A 129 2.14 7.28 -13.26
C LEU A 129 3.65 7.32 -13.49
N SER A 130 4.40 6.36 -12.91
CA SER A 130 5.86 6.32 -13.01
C SER A 130 6.34 6.25 -14.47
N VAL A 131 5.69 5.44 -15.28
CA VAL A 131 5.99 5.28 -16.71
C VAL A 131 5.78 6.58 -17.46
N GLU A 132 4.62 7.23 -17.27
CA GLU A 132 4.24 8.40 -18.05
C GLU A 132 5.01 9.65 -17.67
N PHE A 133 5.24 9.85 -16.38
CA PHE A 133 5.95 11.02 -15.86
C PHE A 133 7.45 10.79 -15.77
N ALA A 134 7.97 9.60 -16.13
CA ALA A 134 9.36 9.17 -15.94
C ALA A 134 9.83 9.44 -14.50
N LEU A 135 9.01 9.00 -13.52
CA LEU A 135 9.30 9.16 -12.11
C LEU A 135 10.12 7.96 -11.62
N PRO A 136 11.01 8.19 -10.64
CA PRO A 136 11.83 7.12 -10.10
C PRO A 136 10.94 6.08 -9.42
N LEU A 137 11.15 4.83 -9.77
CA LEU A 137 10.66 3.70 -9.00
C LEU A 137 11.54 3.53 -7.76
N PRO A 138 10.99 3.13 -6.60
CA PRO A 138 11.84 2.70 -5.52
C PRO A 138 12.72 1.58 -6.07
N ARG A 139 14.00 1.71 -5.88
CA ARG A 139 14.91 0.59 -6.15
C ARG A 139 14.55 -0.47 -5.11
N VAL A 140 13.75 -1.45 -5.51
CA VAL A 140 13.82 -2.74 -4.85
C VAL A 140 15.29 -3.11 -4.99
N PRO A 141 16.06 -3.28 -3.90
CA PRO A 141 17.41 -3.76 -4.03
C PRO A 141 17.30 -5.06 -4.83
N ALA A 142 17.74 -5.02 -6.09
CA ALA A 142 17.80 -6.19 -6.94
C ALA A 142 18.85 -7.11 -6.28
N GLY A 143 18.34 -8.16 -5.62
CA GLY A 143 19.19 -9.02 -4.83
C GLY A 143 19.59 -8.39 -3.50
N GLN A 144 18.68 -8.33 -2.55
CA GLN A 144 19.06 -8.79 -1.25
C GLN A 144 19.47 -10.25 -1.52
N LEU A 145 20.77 -10.45 -1.77
CA LEU A 145 21.35 -11.78 -1.76
C LEU A 145 20.83 -12.37 -0.45
N GLU A 146 20.03 -13.42 -0.52
CA GLU A 146 19.82 -14.29 0.61
C GLU A 146 21.18 -14.93 0.92
N LEU A 147 22.05 -14.13 1.54
CA LEU A 147 23.37 -14.56 1.97
C LEU A 147 23.24 -15.75 2.92
N PHE A 148 22.08 -15.92 3.48
CA PHE A 148 21.70 -17.07 4.31
C PHE A 148 20.23 -17.41 4.01
N PRO A 149 19.93 -18.40 3.15
CA PRO A 149 18.62 -18.99 3.17
C PRO A 149 18.39 -19.50 4.60
N ALA A 150 17.38 -18.98 5.28
CA ALA A 150 16.98 -19.48 6.58
C ALA A 150 16.59 -20.96 6.39
N ARG A 151 17.56 -21.87 6.57
CA ARG A 151 17.26 -23.27 6.70
C ARG A 151 16.54 -23.43 8.05
N PRO A 152 15.34 -24.02 8.09
CA PRO A 152 14.78 -24.44 9.33
C PRO A 152 15.81 -25.35 9.99
N VAL A 153 16.27 -24.97 11.17
CA VAL A 153 17.08 -25.83 12.00
C VAL A 153 16.11 -26.90 12.49
N ASP A 154 16.12 -28.05 11.84
CA ASP A 154 15.43 -29.22 12.34
C ASP A 154 16.04 -29.52 13.72
N SER A 155 15.30 -29.20 14.75
CA SER A 155 15.62 -29.54 16.13
C SER A 155 15.40 -31.05 16.30
N THR A 156 16.16 -31.85 15.55
CA THR A 156 16.28 -33.27 15.83
C THR A 156 17.24 -33.37 17.02
N THR A 157 16.67 -33.36 18.19
CA THR A 157 17.35 -33.75 19.42
C THR A 157 17.81 -35.20 19.23
N SER A 158 19.06 -35.39 18.82
CA SER A 158 19.73 -36.68 18.90
C SER A 158 19.82 -37.05 20.37
N PRO A 159 19.30 -38.17 20.81
CA PRO A 159 19.57 -38.67 22.14
C PRO A 159 21.06 -38.98 22.26
N LEU A 160 21.73 -38.31 23.17
CA LEU A 160 23.09 -38.63 23.57
C LEU A 160 23.15 -40.07 24.07
N VAL A 161 23.70 -40.96 23.23
CA VAL A 161 24.12 -42.29 23.63
C VAL A 161 25.35 -42.09 24.54
N GLY A 162 25.13 -42.22 25.83
CA GLY A 162 26.21 -42.30 26.82
C GLY A 162 26.95 -43.62 26.69
N PRO A 163 28.25 -43.67 27.02
CA PRO A 163 29.06 -44.85 26.81
C PRO A 163 28.71 -46.00 27.78
N SER A 164 28.54 -47.19 27.18
CA SER A 164 28.44 -48.49 27.86
C SER A 164 29.59 -48.72 28.84
N ALA A 165 29.26 -49.05 30.09
CA ALA A 165 30.20 -49.65 31.00
C ALA A 165 29.62 -50.92 31.60
N ARG A 166 30.24 -52.02 31.15
CA ARG A 166 30.61 -53.30 31.81
C ARG A 166 29.62 -54.05 32.66
N LYS A 167 29.38 -55.24 32.15
CA LYS A 167 29.22 -56.56 32.85
C LYS A 167 29.44 -56.60 34.34
N GLY A 168 28.48 -57.21 35.01
CA GLY A 168 28.62 -57.80 36.33
C GLY A 168 27.38 -58.64 36.64
N ASN A 169 27.53 -59.93 36.48
CA ASN A 169 26.64 -61.02 36.86
C ASN A 169 27.01 -61.40 38.31
N PRO A 170 26.34 -62.35 38.96
CA PRO A 170 24.91 -62.56 39.24
C PRO A 170 24.62 -62.76 40.74
N ASP A 171 23.50 -63.31 41.01
CA ASP A 171 23.04 -64.02 42.22
C ASP A 171 22.50 -63.26 43.42
N THR A 172 21.38 -63.79 43.73
CA THR A 172 20.87 -64.19 45.05
C THR A 172 19.58 -63.45 45.45
N VAL A 173 18.49 -64.11 45.20
CA VAL A 173 17.63 -64.82 46.14
C VAL A 173 16.84 -63.97 47.17
N LEU A 174 15.57 -64.24 47.08
CA LEU A 174 14.56 -64.45 48.13
C LEU A 174 13.74 -63.29 48.71
N LEU A 175 12.48 -63.53 48.55
CA LEU A 175 11.39 -63.50 49.55
C LEU A 175 11.03 -62.14 50.20
N ALA A 176 9.85 -61.78 50.14
CA ALA A 176 8.61 -62.21 50.66
C ALA A 176 7.67 -61.04 50.96
N ARG A 177 6.42 -61.26 50.66
CA ARG A 177 5.22 -60.91 51.45
C ARG A 177 5.11 -59.49 52.05
N GLY A 178 4.03 -58.85 51.76
CA GLY A 178 2.79 -58.89 52.48
C GLY A 178 2.03 -57.58 52.34
N ARG A 179 0.84 -57.73 51.93
CA ARG A 179 -0.44 -57.35 52.48
C ARG A 179 -0.64 -55.93 53.08
N SER A 180 -1.66 -55.35 52.49
CA SER A 180 -2.85 -54.76 53.13
C SER A 180 -2.70 -53.43 53.88
N ALA A 181 -3.38 -52.45 53.46
CA ALA A 181 -4.70 -51.98 53.80
C ALA A 181 -5.07 -50.89 52.82
#